data_daed3c7d36c7a8e6a3ec7793fcb1bdf5
#
_entry.id   daed3c7d36c7a8e6a3ec7793fcb1bdf5
#
_cell.length_a   1.000
_cell.length_b   1.000
_cell.length_c   1.000
_cell.angle_alpha   90.00
_cell.angle_beta   90.00
_cell.angle_gamma   90.00
#
_symmetry.space_group_name_H-M   'P 1'
#
loop_
_entity.id
_entity.type
_entity.pdbx_description
1 polymer ?
#
loop_
_entity_poly.entity_id
_entity_poly.type
_entity_poly.pdbx_seq_one_letter_code
_entity_poly.pdbx_strand_id
1 'polypeptide(L)'
;MGGGQPLRDAIGTSIHHSLILWGPPGVGKTTLATLVSLYTQGIFLQLSAVFSGIKDIRAAVDQARQAATQGKRAVLFVDEVHRFNKSQQDAFLPHIEDGTICFVGATTENPSFEVNSALLSRLRVYRLRPVTA
;
A
#
# COMPACT_ATOMS: atom_id res chain seq x y z
N MET A 1 23.44 8.58 7.32
CA MET A 1 22.96 8.20 7.32
C MET A 1 22.01 7.99 7.48
N GLY A 2 21.94 8.13 7.82
CA GLY A 2 20.91 7.43 8.25
C GLY A 2 19.56 7.77 7.85
N GLY A 3 19.25 8.99 7.55
CA GLY A 3 17.88 9.37 7.24
C GLY A 3 17.28 8.69 6.03
N GLY A 4 18.10 8.35 5.05
CA GLY A 4 17.61 7.66 3.87
C GLY A 4 17.54 6.15 4.01
N GLN A 5 18.22 5.61 5.00
CA GLN A 5 18.31 4.17 5.15
C GLN A 5 16.99 3.52 5.54
N PRO A 6 16.20 4.06 6.47
CA PRO A 6 14.92 3.45 6.78
C PRO A 6 13.98 3.33 5.59
N LEU A 7 13.97 4.30 4.69
CA LEU A 7 13.16 4.23 3.49
C LEU A 7 13.70 3.18 2.52
N ARG A 8 15.00 3.11 2.38
CA ARG A 8 15.62 2.10 1.54
C ARG A 8 15.33 0.70 2.07
N ASP A 9 15.41 0.51 3.37
CA ASP A 9 15.06 -0.76 3.99
C ASP A 9 13.59 -1.07 3.82
N ALA A 10 12.73 -0.07 3.91
CA ALA A 10 11.30 -0.25 3.70
C ALA A 10 11.01 -0.75 2.28
N ILE A 11 11.65 -0.18 1.28
CA ILE A 11 11.47 -0.62 -0.11
C ILE A 11 11.95 -2.06 -0.27
N GLY A 12 13.13 -2.38 0.23
CA GLY A 12 13.65 -3.74 0.14
C GLY A 12 12.79 -4.75 0.88
N THR A 13 12.31 -4.38 2.05
CA THR A 13 11.48 -5.25 2.87
C THR A 13 10.09 -5.42 2.28
N SER A 14 9.54 -4.40 1.62
CA SER A 14 8.19 -4.45 1.08
C SER A 14 8.03 -5.42 -0.07
N ILE A 15 9.12 -6.01 -0.57
CA ILE A 15 9.03 -7.16 -1.46
C ILE A 15 8.22 -8.28 -0.79
N HIS A 16 8.33 -8.40 0.54
CA HIS A 16 7.70 -9.45 1.31
C HIS A 16 6.63 -8.93 2.28
N HIS A 17 6.54 -7.63 2.47
CA HIS A 17 5.65 -7.04 3.47
C HIS A 17 4.85 -5.88 2.90
N SER A 18 3.58 -5.84 3.27
CA SER A 18 2.74 -4.70 2.95
C SER A 18 3.01 -3.56 3.93
N LEU A 19 2.71 -2.34 3.52
CA LEU A 19 3.01 -1.17 4.34
C LEU A 19 1.96 -0.08 4.14
N ILE A 20 1.97 0.88 5.07
CA ILE A 20 1.16 2.08 4.96
C ILE A 20 2.07 3.30 5.14
N LEU A 21 1.92 4.26 4.23
CA LEU A 21 2.70 5.48 4.24
C LEU A 21 1.82 6.62 4.75
N TRP A 22 2.25 7.23 5.83
CA TRP A 22 1.52 8.31 6.47
C TRP A 22 2.31 9.60 6.38
N GLY A 23 1.67 10.64 5.90
CA GLY A 23 2.29 11.95 5.86
C GLY A 23 1.42 12.96 5.14
N PRO A 24 1.78 14.24 5.22
CA PRO A 24 1.02 15.28 4.54
C PRO A 24 1.06 15.13 3.03
N PRO A 25 0.15 15.78 2.31
CA PRO A 25 0.18 15.74 0.84
C PRO A 25 1.52 16.23 0.31
N GLY A 26 1.95 15.67 -0.81
CA GLY A 26 3.15 16.13 -1.50
C GLY A 26 4.46 15.59 -0.96
N VAL A 27 4.44 14.59 -0.07
CA VAL A 27 5.69 14.01 0.47
C VAL A 27 6.21 12.83 -0.37
N GLY A 28 5.58 12.53 -1.51
CA GLY A 28 6.10 11.50 -2.41
C GLY A 28 5.59 10.09 -2.15
N LYS A 29 4.42 9.94 -1.55
CA LYS A 29 3.85 8.61 -1.25
C LYS A 29 3.67 7.78 -2.53
N THR A 30 3.14 8.40 -3.58
CA THR A 30 2.95 7.72 -4.86
C THR A 30 4.29 7.32 -5.47
N THR A 31 5.29 8.18 -5.36
CA THR A 31 6.63 7.89 -5.85
C THR A 31 7.23 6.66 -5.16
N LEU A 32 7.05 6.57 -3.84
CA LEU A 32 7.53 5.41 -3.10
C LEU A 32 6.83 4.13 -3.54
N ALA A 33 5.50 4.19 -3.74
CA ALA A 33 4.75 3.04 -4.20
C ALA A 33 5.23 2.58 -5.58
N THR A 34 5.52 3.53 -6.46
CA THR A 34 6.06 3.22 -7.78
C THR A 34 7.41 2.54 -7.67
N LEU A 35 8.28 3.01 -6.78
CA LEU A 35 9.58 2.40 -6.55
C LEU A 35 9.43 0.97 -6.02
N VAL A 36 8.48 0.72 -5.11
CA VAL A 36 8.22 -0.63 -4.63
C VAL A 36 7.85 -1.55 -5.80
N SER A 37 7.00 -1.07 -6.71
CA SER A 37 6.63 -1.84 -7.89
C SER A 37 7.85 -2.18 -8.75
N LEU A 38 8.75 -1.24 -8.95
CA LEU A 38 9.97 -1.47 -9.72
C LEU A 38 10.87 -2.49 -9.05
N TYR A 39 11.01 -2.42 -7.73
CA TYR A 39 11.84 -3.38 -6.99
C TYR A 39 11.27 -4.79 -7.05
N THR A 40 9.95 -4.94 -7.04
CA THR A 40 9.34 -6.26 -7.10
C THR A 40 9.28 -6.82 -8.51
N GLN A 41 9.54 -5.99 -9.51
CA GLN A 41 9.40 -6.34 -10.93
C GLN A 41 8.01 -6.87 -11.25
N GLY A 42 7.02 -6.34 -10.55
CA GLY A 42 5.64 -6.75 -10.69
C GLY A 42 4.81 -5.73 -11.42
N ILE A 43 3.50 -5.93 -11.40
CA ILE A 43 2.56 -4.95 -11.94
C ILE A 43 2.18 -3.95 -10.86
N PHE A 44 1.85 -2.74 -11.28
CA PHE A 44 1.43 -1.67 -10.40
C PHE A 44 -0.05 -1.40 -10.61
N LEU A 45 -0.84 -1.58 -9.55
CA LEU A 45 -2.26 -1.28 -9.55
C LEU A 45 -2.51 -0.12 -8.60
N GLN A 46 -3.49 0.72 -8.91
CA GLN A 46 -3.76 1.90 -8.13
C GLN A 46 -5.25 2.07 -7.89
N LEU A 47 -5.61 2.35 -6.66
CA LEU A 47 -6.97 2.71 -6.25
C LEU A 47 -6.93 3.98 -5.44
N SER A 48 -8.02 4.76 -5.52
CA SER A 48 -8.23 5.88 -4.63
C SER A 48 -9.48 5.62 -3.82
N ALA A 49 -9.37 5.63 -2.49
CA ALA A 49 -10.52 5.39 -1.64
C ALA A 49 -11.60 6.47 -1.78
N VAL A 50 -11.23 7.64 -2.30
CA VAL A 50 -12.19 8.72 -2.55
C VAL A 50 -13.08 8.40 -3.75
N PHE A 51 -12.54 7.73 -4.78
CA PHE A 51 -13.24 7.51 -6.04
C PHE A 51 -13.58 6.04 -6.29
N SER A 52 -12.99 5.11 -5.56
CA SER A 52 -13.15 3.69 -5.81
C SER A 52 -14.13 3.06 -4.84
N GLY A 53 -14.83 2.03 -5.28
CA GLY A 53 -15.74 1.25 -4.45
C GLY A 53 -15.36 -0.21 -4.43
N ILE A 54 -16.28 -1.05 -3.90
CA ILE A 54 -16.03 -2.48 -3.75
C ILE A 54 -15.77 -3.17 -5.10
N LYS A 55 -16.42 -2.70 -6.16
CA LYS A 55 -16.19 -3.26 -7.50
C LYS A 55 -14.76 -3.03 -7.97
N ASP A 56 -14.21 -1.86 -7.67
CA ASP A 56 -12.85 -1.52 -8.04
C ASP A 56 -11.85 -2.34 -7.25
N ILE A 57 -12.14 -2.60 -5.99
CA ILE A 57 -11.32 -3.46 -5.15
C ILE A 57 -11.29 -4.87 -5.73
N ARG A 58 -12.45 -5.41 -6.09
CA ARG A 58 -12.54 -6.76 -6.67
C ARG A 58 -11.80 -6.85 -7.99
N ALA A 59 -11.93 -5.83 -8.84
CA ALA A 59 -11.24 -5.81 -10.11
C ALA A 59 -9.72 -5.79 -9.92
N ALA A 60 -9.23 -5.02 -8.97
CA ALA A 60 -7.80 -4.96 -8.67
C ALA A 60 -7.30 -6.31 -8.16
N VAL A 61 -8.06 -6.96 -7.27
CA VAL A 61 -7.69 -8.27 -6.76
C VAL A 61 -7.66 -9.30 -7.89
N ASP A 62 -8.62 -9.26 -8.80
CA ASP A 62 -8.64 -10.19 -9.94
C ASP A 62 -7.43 -10.00 -10.83
N GLN A 63 -7.03 -8.74 -11.10
CA GLN A 63 -5.82 -8.45 -11.86
C GLN A 63 -4.58 -8.97 -11.15
N ALA A 64 -4.54 -8.83 -9.83
CA ALA A 64 -3.42 -9.33 -9.03
C ALA A 64 -3.33 -10.87 -9.10
N ARG A 65 -4.46 -11.54 -9.06
CA ARG A 65 -4.49 -13.01 -9.18
C ARG A 65 -4.02 -13.46 -10.55
N GLN A 66 -4.43 -12.77 -11.59
CA GLN A 66 -3.98 -13.09 -12.94
C GLN A 66 -2.47 -12.90 -13.08
N ALA A 67 -1.94 -11.83 -12.49
CA ALA A 67 -0.50 -11.61 -12.50
C ALA A 67 0.24 -12.73 -11.77
N ALA A 68 -0.32 -13.20 -10.65
CA ALA A 68 0.27 -14.29 -9.88
C ALA A 68 0.37 -15.58 -10.68
N THR A 69 -0.62 -15.87 -11.52
CA THR A 69 -0.57 -17.06 -12.39
C THR A 69 0.55 -16.99 -13.42
N GLN A 70 1.03 -15.79 -13.71
CA GLN A 70 2.15 -15.56 -14.62
C GLN A 70 3.47 -15.39 -13.89
N GLY A 71 3.48 -15.65 -12.58
CA GLY A 71 4.67 -15.49 -11.76
C GLY A 71 5.02 -14.05 -11.46
N LYS A 72 4.10 -13.13 -11.67
CA LYS A 72 4.32 -11.71 -11.40
C LYS A 72 3.66 -11.30 -10.09
N ARG A 73 4.33 -10.43 -9.36
CA ARG A 73 3.80 -9.87 -8.13
C ARG A 73 2.98 -8.62 -8.45
N ALA A 74 1.92 -8.39 -7.71
CA ALA A 74 1.11 -7.19 -7.86
C ALA A 74 1.33 -6.29 -6.66
N VAL A 75 1.69 -5.03 -6.93
CA VAL A 75 1.74 -3.98 -5.92
C VAL A 75 0.48 -3.16 -6.07
N LEU A 76 -0.33 -3.11 -5.03
CA LEU A 76 -1.56 -2.34 -5.02
C LEU A 76 -1.38 -1.11 -4.15
N PHE A 77 -1.37 0.05 -4.78
CA PHE A 77 -1.31 1.33 -4.09
C PHE A 77 -2.73 1.83 -3.85
N VAL A 78 -3.07 2.11 -2.60
CA VAL A 78 -4.38 2.62 -2.22
C VAL A 78 -4.21 3.99 -1.59
N ASP A 79 -4.59 5.02 -2.33
CA ASP A 79 -4.50 6.40 -1.86
C ASP A 79 -5.68 6.71 -0.95
N GLU A 80 -5.41 7.46 0.13
CA GLU A 80 -6.40 7.87 1.11
C GLU A 80 -7.17 6.67 1.69
N VAL A 81 -6.44 5.62 2.06
CA VAL A 81 -7.02 4.34 2.50
C VAL A 81 -7.98 4.52 3.67
N HIS A 82 -7.79 5.53 4.50
CA HIS A 82 -8.67 5.82 5.64
C HIS A 82 -10.09 6.21 5.22
N ARG A 83 -10.30 6.56 3.95
CA ARG A 83 -11.62 6.92 3.43
C ARG A 83 -12.47 5.70 3.09
N PHE A 84 -11.89 4.55 2.97
CA PHE A 84 -12.66 3.30 2.86
C PHE A 84 -13.31 2.97 4.19
N ASN A 85 -14.52 2.41 4.14
CA ASN A 85 -15.18 1.94 5.36
C ASN A 85 -14.54 0.64 5.84
N LYS A 86 -14.99 0.15 6.99
CA LYS A 86 -14.43 -1.05 7.60
C LYS A 86 -14.50 -2.27 6.68
N SER A 87 -15.65 -2.49 6.04
CA SER A 87 -15.81 -3.63 5.13
C SER A 87 -14.85 -3.57 3.96
N GLN A 88 -14.68 -2.38 3.40
CA GLN A 88 -13.76 -2.19 2.27
C GLN A 88 -12.32 -2.41 2.68
N GLN A 89 -11.93 -1.91 3.84
CA GLN A 89 -10.58 -2.14 4.37
C GLN A 89 -10.35 -3.62 4.62
N ASP A 90 -11.32 -4.29 5.21
CA ASP A 90 -11.21 -5.72 5.50
C ASP A 90 -11.14 -6.58 4.24
N ALA A 91 -11.68 -6.09 3.13
CA ALA A 91 -11.67 -6.84 1.87
C ALA A 91 -10.24 -7.10 1.35
N PHE A 92 -9.26 -6.33 1.79
CA PHE A 92 -7.87 -6.54 1.39
C PHE A 92 -7.18 -7.62 2.20
N LEU A 93 -7.68 -7.95 3.40
CA LEU A 93 -6.97 -8.81 4.34
C LEU A 93 -6.60 -10.18 3.80
N PRO A 94 -7.53 -10.96 3.21
CA PRO A 94 -7.16 -12.29 2.72
C PRO A 94 -6.06 -12.25 1.67
N HIS A 95 -6.05 -11.22 0.85
CA HIS A 95 -5.12 -11.10 -0.27
C HIS A 95 -3.75 -10.61 0.18
N ILE A 96 -3.70 -9.87 1.28
CA ILE A 96 -2.44 -9.50 1.91
C ILE A 96 -1.84 -10.73 2.59
N GLU A 97 -2.68 -11.49 3.30
CA GLU A 97 -2.22 -12.66 4.06
C GLU A 97 -1.70 -13.77 3.16
N ASP A 98 -2.33 -13.99 2.02
CA ASP A 98 -1.92 -15.06 1.10
C ASP A 98 -0.83 -14.62 0.11
N GLY A 99 -0.44 -13.35 0.15
CA GLY A 99 0.61 -12.84 -0.71
C GLY A 99 0.17 -12.48 -2.13
N THR A 100 -1.13 -12.50 -2.42
CA THR A 100 -1.64 -12.13 -3.74
C THR A 100 -1.28 -10.69 -4.08
N ILE A 101 -1.38 -9.78 -3.10
CA ILE A 101 -1.03 -8.38 -3.29
C ILE A 101 0.02 -7.95 -2.29
N CYS A 102 0.89 -7.07 -2.74
CA CYS A 102 1.75 -6.27 -1.87
C CYS A 102 1.02 -4.94 -1.69
N PHE A 103 0.45 -4.74 -0.50
CA PHE A 103 -0.41 -3.59 -0.24
C PHE A 103 0.43 -2.39 0.18
N VAL A 104 0.24 -1.27 -0.50
CA VAL A 104 0.88 -0.01 -0.13
C VAL A 104 -0.23 1.02 0.07
N GLY A 105 -0.62 1.22 1.32
CA GLY A 105 -1.62 2.23 1.64
C GLY A 105 -0.99 3.58 1.82
N ALA A 106 -1.72 4.62 1.51
CA ALA A 106 -1.29 5.99 1.75
C ALA A 106 -2.40 6.75 2.47
N THR A 107 -2.02 7.57 3.43
CA THR A 107 -2.99 8.35 4.17
C THR A 107 -2.36 9.66 4.64
N THR A 108 -3.18 10.72 4.67
CA THR A 108 -2.80 11.99 5.27
C THR A 108 -3.18 12.06 6.75
N GLU A 109 -3.96 11.07 7.22
CA GLU A 109 -4.41 11.00 8.61
C GLU A 109 -3.62 9.96 9.38
N ASN A 110 -3.56 10.10 10.69
CA ASN A 110 -2.87 9.11 11.53
C ASN A 110 -3.57 7.74 11.41
N PRO A 111 -2.89 6.73 10.88
CA PRO A 111 -3.54 5.43 10.64
C PRO A 111 -4.06 4.76 11.91
N SER A 112 -3.48 5.05 13.07
CA SER A 112 -3.94 4.42 14.31
C SER A 112 -5.37 4.83 14.68
N PHE A 113 -5.87 5.95 14.13
CA PHE A 113 -7.24 6.40 14.38
C PHE A 113 -8.21 6.05 13.28
N GLU A 114 -7.72 5.91 12.04
CA GLU A 114 -8.59 5.86 10.87
C GLU A 114 -8.55 4.54 10.11
N VAL A 115 -7.57 3.70 10.40
CA VAL A 115 -7.41 2.42 9.71
C VAL A 115 -7.74 1.29 10.67
N ASN A 116 -8.47 0.26 10.18
CA ASN A 116 -8.83 -0.90 10.99
C ASN A 116 -7.61 -1.51 11.66
N SER A 117 -7.78 -1.89 12.94
CA SER A 117 -6.70 -2.54 13.67
C SER A 117 -6.28 -3.86 13.04
N ALA A 118 -7.24 -4.61 12.48
CA ALA A 118 -6.92 -5.86 11.78
C ALA A 118 -6.01 -5.61 10.57
N LEU A 119 -6.29 -4.57 9.81
CA LEU A 119 -5.47 -4.20 8.66
C LEU A 119 -4.11 -3.69 9.12
N LEU A 120 -4.10 -2.79 10.11
CA LEU A 120 -2.85 -2.23 10.64
C LEU A 120 -1.91 -3.30 11.17
N SER A 121 -2.44 -4.36 11.78
CA SER A 121 -1.59 -5.40 12.35
C SER A 121 -0.82 -6.17 11.29
N ARG A 122 -1.23 -6.07 10.03
CA ARG A 122 -0.57 -6.75 8.91
C ARG A 122 0.28 -5.82 8.06
N LEU A 123 0.36 -4.54 8.45
CA LEU A 123 1.08 -3.53 7.70
C LEU A 123 2.19 -2.94 8.55
N ARG A 124 3.25 -2.52 7.90
CA ARG A 124 4.27 -1.70 8.55
C ARG A 124 3.92 -0.24 8.32
N VAL A 125 3.97 0.55 9.38
CA VAL A 125 3.59 1.96 9.32
C VAL A 125 4.86 2.80 9.22
N TYR A 126 4.93 3.63 8.18
CA TYR A 126 6.03 4.56 7.99
C TYR A 126 5.49 5.97 7.91
N ARG A 127 6.01 6.83 8.77
CA ARG A 127 5.66 8.24 8.74
C ARG A 127 6.64 8.96 7.83
N LEU A 128 6.08 9.65 6.83
CA LEU A 128 6.87 10.46 5.91
C LEU A 128 6.78 11.91 6.32
N ARG A 129 7.89 12.62 6.21
CA ARG A 129 7.96 14.04 6.52
C ARG A 129 8.33 14.81 5.27
N PRO A 130 7.84 16.05 5.13
CA PRO A 130 8.26 16.87 4.01
C PRO A 130 9.77 17.05 4.03
N VAL A 131 10.36 17.07 2.83
CA VAL A 131 11.77 17.39 2.70
C VAL A 131 11.90 18.89 2.90
N THR A 132 12.63 19.26 3.92
CA THR A 132 12.93 20.68 4.17
C THR A 132 14.34 20.94 3.71
N ALA A 133 14.46 21.95 2.91
CA ALA A 133 15.78 22.32 2.41
C ALA A 133 16.60 22.95 3.52
#